data_9ab08a6240d656855ffbedc63474be94
#
_entry.id   9ab08a6240d656855ffbedc63474be94
#
_cell.length_a   1.000
_cell.length_b   1.000
_cell.length_c   1.000
_cell.angle_alpha   90.00
_cell.angle_beta   90.00
_cell.angle_gamma   90.00
#
_symmetry.space_group_name_H-M   'P 1'
#
loop_
_entity.id
_entity.type
_entity.pdbx_description
1 polymer ?
#
loop_
_entity_poly.entity_id
_entity_poly.type
_entity_poly.pdbx_seq_one_letter_code
_entity_poly.pdbx_strand_id
1 'polypeptide(L)'
;MNQNLKKIASGLILVIGLILFFSSLLNNHLNLSLIYLTSTLIIWVLYGLILDDFDVRIFAGVISATGFLLAISIFFIKGVTEVPYPVGALVFNAVGIAGALGIGLFSLFPLLIMHQLSSDKTISITPVINENDIPPEPQLKSDDWEFATEEELESGKFEIG
;
A
#
# COMPACT_ATOMS: atom_id res chain seq x y z
N MET A 1 25.71 4.84 -5.72
CA MET A 1 25.33 5.31 -4.39
C MET A 1 24.66 4.15 -3.66
N ASN A 2 25.11 3.78 -2.43
CA ASN A 2 24.55 2.63 -1.71
C ASN A 2 23.02 2.81 -1.48
N GLN A 3 22.24 1.75 -1.70
CA GLN A 3 20.78 1.79 -1.49
C GLN A 3 20.38 2.26 -0.09
N ASN A 4 21.16 1.89 0.92
CA ASN A 4 20.93 2.34 2.30
C ASN A 4 21.07 3.87 2.44
N LEU A 5 22.03 4.48 1.75
CA LEU A 5 22.24 5.93 1.77
C LEU A 5 21.07 6.69 1.15
N LYS A 6 20.49 6.16 0.05
CA LYS A 6 19.30 6.72 -0.59
C LYS A 6 18.09 6.73 0.35
N LYS A 7 17.83 5.62 1.02
CA LYS A 7 16.73 5.48 1.98
C LYS A 7 16.89 6.40 3.19
N ILE A 8 18.12 6.52 3.72
CA ILE A 8 18.42 7.43 4.83
C ILE A 8 18.18 8.88 4.40
N ALA A 9 18.67 9.29 3.23
CA ALA A 9 18.47 10.65 2.72
C ALA A 9 16.98 10.96 2.48
N SER A 10 16.21 10.01 1.93
CA SER A 10 14.76 10.13 1.75
C SER A 10 14.04 10.32 3.10
N GLY A 11 14.37 9.52 4.10
CA GLY A 11 13.83 9.67 5.45
C GLY A 11 14.20 11.00 6.11
N LEU A 12 15.41 11.47 5.89
CA LEU A 12 15.91 12.74 6.45
C LEU A 12 15.17 13.95 5.88
N ILE A 13 14.82 13.95 4.59
CA ILE A 13 13.98 14.98 3.97
C ILE A 13 12.63 15.07 4.68
N LEU A 14 11.97 13.93 4.91
CA LEU A 14 10.68 13.89 5.61
C LEU A 14 10.79 14.39 7.05
N VAL A 15 11.81 13.96 7.79
CA VAL A 15 12.02 14.37 9.18
C VAL A 15 12.26 15.88 9.30
N ILE A 16 13.12 16.45 8.45
CA ILE A 16 13.37 17.91 8.45
C ILE A 16 12.08 18.66 8.12
N GLY A 17 11.34 18.22 7.11
CA GLY A 17 10.07 18.85 6.73
C GLY A 17 9.03 18.80 7.85
N LEU A 18 8.96 17.68 8.57
CA LEU A 18 8.07 17.51 9.71
C LEU A 18 8.46 18.44 10.87
N ILE A 19 9.74 18.62 11.14
CA ILE A 19 10.23 19.57 12.16
C ILE A 19 9.84 20.99 11.79
N LEU A 20 10.03 21.40 10.53
CA LEU A 20 9.62 22.73 10.04
C LEU A 20 8.11 22.94 10.12
N PHE A 21 7.32 21.91 9.74
CA PHE A 21 5.87 21.92 9.86
C PHE A 21 5.43 22.15 11.31
N PHE A 22 5.93 21.34 12.26
CA PHE A 22 5.55 21.47 13.66
C PHE A 22 6.04 22.79 14.28
N SER A 23 7.25 23.23 13.96
CA SER A 23 7.78 24.51 14.43
C SER A 23 6.89 25.68 14.00
N SER A 24 6.44 25.69 12.74
CA SER A 24 5.53 26.71 12.22
C SER A 24 4.13 26.61 12.84
N LEU A 25 3.67 25.38 13.07
CA LEU A 25 2.37 25.08 13.68
C LEU A 25 2.28 25.61 15.12
N LEU A 26 3.31 25.35 15.93
CA LEU A 26 3.42 25.81 17.31
C LEU A 26 3.45 27.34 17.43
N ASN A 27 3.96 28.02 16.39
CA ASN A 27 3.93 29.48 16.30
C ASN A 27 2.60 30.03 15.74
N ASN A 28 1.54 29.22 15.66
CA ASN A 28 0.22 29.58 15.12
C ASN A 28 0.22 30.06 13.65
N HIS A 29 1.25 29.75 12.87
CA HIS A 29 1.33 30.09 11.45
C HIS A 29 0.83 28.93 10.57
N LEU A 30 -0.48 28.65 10.61
CA LEU A 30 -1.12 27.56 9.87
C LEU A 30 -0.80 27.57 8.36
N ASN A 31 -0.87 28.74 7.73
CA ASN A 31 -0.60 28.85 6.29
C ASN A 31 0.86 28.49 5.95
N LEU A 32 1.79 28.92 6.80
CA LEU A 32 3.21 28.62 6.62
C LEU A 32 3.51 27.13 6.87
N SER A 33 2.86 26.54 7.87
CA SER A 33 3.01 25.11 8.15
C SER A 33 2.51 24.25 6.98
N LEU A 34 1.40 24.61 6.35
CA LEU A 34 0.88 23.94 5.15
C LEU A 34 1.86 24.05 3.96
N ILE A 35 2.48 25.23 3.78
CA ILE A 35 3.49 25.42 2.74
C ILE A 35 4.69 24.50 2.98
N TYR A 36 5.20 24.44 4.22
CA TYR A 36 6.31 23.54 4.55
C TYR A 36 5.96 22.08 4.32
N LEU A 37 4.76 21.65 4.72
CA LEU A 37 4.29 20.28 4.53
C LEU A 37 4.23 19.92 3.05
N THR A 38 3.57 20.78 2.25
CA THR A 38 3.41 20.56 0.81
C THR A 38 4.75 20.57 0.07
N SER A 39 5.62 21.53 0.40
CA SER A 39 6.97 21.60 -0.18
C SER A 39 7.79 20.36 0.15
N THR A 40 7.73 19.90 1.40
CA THR A 40 8.44 18.69 1.82
C THR A 40 7.98 17.46 1.04
N LEU A 41 6.66 17.29 0.86
CA LEU A 41 6.12 16.17 0.08
C LEU A 41 6.56 16.24 -1.39
N ILE A 42 6.53 17.43 -2.00
CA ILE A 42 6.97 17.62 -3.38
C ILE A 42 8.46 17.27 -3.53
N ILE A 43 9.31 17.80 -2.64
CA ILE A 43 10.75 17.54 -2.66
C ILE A 43 11.03 16.06 -2.47
N TRP A 44 10.31 15.41 -1.55
CA TRP A 44 10.46 13.98 -1.29
C TRP A 44 10.07 13.11 -2.49
N VAL A 45 8.96 13.42 -3.15
CA VAL A 45 8.51 12.73 -4.37
C VAL A 45 9.51 12.92 -5.51
N LEU A 46 9.97 14.17 -5.74
CA LEU A 46 10.98 14.46 -6.75
C LEU A 46 12.28 13.71 -6.48
N TYR A 47 12.69 13.65 -5.23
CA TYR A 47 13.88 12.88 -4.82
C TYR A 47 13.73 11.39 -5.16
N GLY A 48 12.58 10.77 -4.86
CA GLY A 48 12.29 9.38 -5.18
C GLY A 48 12.27 9.11 -6.69
N LEU A 49 11.67 10.03 -7.46
CA LEU A 49 11.60 9.94 -8.93
C LEU A 49 12.98 10.04 -9.59
N ILE A 50 13.83 10.99 -9.13
CA ILE A 50 15.16 11.20 -9.70
C ILE A 50 16.11 10.01 -9.44
N LEU A 51 15.91 9.32 -8.31
CA LEU A 51 16.78 8.21 -7.91
C LEU A 51 16.27 6.82 -8.34
N ASP A 52 15.16 6.75 -9.10
CA ASP A 52 14.51 5.48 -9.51
C ASP A 52 14.18 4.54 -8.32
N ASP A 53 13.93 5.11 -7.14
CA ASP A 53 13.62 4.37 -5.90
C ASP A 53 12.18 4.71 -5.43
N PHE A 54 11.28 4.97 -6.39
CA PHE A 54 9.90 5.35 -6.09
C PHE A 54 9.04 4.11 -5.82
N ASP A 55 8.72 3.88 -4.57
CA ASP A 55 7.79 2.82 -4.15
C ASP A 55 6.39 3.43 -3.88
N VAL A 56 5.42 3.05 -4.72
CA VAL A 56 4.02 3.50 -4.60
C VAL A 56 3.42 3.15 -3.23
N ARG A 57 3.86 2.05 -2.62
CA ARG A 57 3.37 1.63 -1.29
C ARG A 57 3.86 2.58 -0.21
N ILE A 58 5.14 2.92 -0.24
CA ILE A 58 5.73 3.89 0.69
C ILE A 58 5.10 5.25 0.47
N PHE A 59 4.90 5.65 -0.80
CA PHE A 59 4.25 6.90 -1.15
C PHE A 59 2.82 7.00 -0.57
N ALA A 60 1.98 5.98 -0.78
CA ALA A 60 0.63 5.93 -0.24
C ALA A 60 0.63 6.03 1.29
N GLY A 61 1.56 5.32 1.96
CA GLY A 61 1.73 5.36 3.42
C GLY A 61 2.12 6.76 3.92
N VAL A 62 3.09 7.41 3.27
CA VAL A 62 3.56 8.75 3.66
C VAL A 62 2.46 9.81 3.46
N ILE A 63 1.75 9.80 2.33
CA ILE A 63 0.63 10.72 2.06
C ILE A 63 -0.47 10.53 3.10
N SER A 64 -0.83 9.29 3.41
CA SER A 64 -1.87 8.97 4.39
C SER A 64 -1.47 9.43 5.80
N ALA A 65 -0.26 9.10 6.23
CA ALA A 65 0.26 9.52 7.55
C ALA A 65 0.32 11.05 7.68
N THR A 66 0.80 11.74 6.63
CA THR A 66 0.90 13.21 6.60
C THR A 66 -0.47 13.86 6.63
N GLY A 67 -1.43 13.34 5.88
CA GLY A 67 -2.80 13.84 5.86
C GLY A 67 -3.51 13.62 7.20
N PHE A 68 -3.27 12.48 7.86
CA PHE A 68 -3.80 12.20 9.18
C PHE A 68 -3.22 13.14 10.24
N LEU A 69 -1.93 13.40 10.18
CA LEU A 69 -1.24 14.35 11.05
C LEU A 69 -1.78 15.78 10.85
N LEU A 70 -2.06 16.18 9.61
CA LEU A 70 -2.71 17.44 9.29
C LEU A 70 -4.13 17.52 9.87
N ALA A 71 -4.92 16.45 9.77
CA ALA A 71 -6.26 16.38 10.34
C ALA A 71 -6.24 16.58 11.86
N ILE A 72 -5.32 15.92 12.57
CA ILE A 72 -5.13 16.11 14.01
C ILE A 72 -4.76 17.56 14.33
N SER A 73 -3.85 18.16 13.55
CA SER A 73 -3.42 19.56 13.73
C SER A 73 -4.58 20.54 13.56
N ILE A 74 -5.42 20.34 12.56
CA ILE A 74 -6.61 21.19 12.34
C ILE A 74 -7.63 20.99 13.46
N PHE A 75 -7.80 19.77 13.96
CA PHE A 75 -8.67 19.49 15.09
C PHE A 75 -8.26 20.31 16.33
N PHE A 76 -6.98 20.28 16.69
CA PHE A 76 -6.51 21.03 17.85
C PHE A 76 -6.55 22.53 17.68
N ILE A 77 -6.28 23.06 16.48
CA ILE A 77 -6.19 24.51 16.26
C ILE A 77 -7.56 25.13 16.00
N LYS A 78 -8.44 24.46 15.25
CA LYS A 78 -9.74 25.00 14.84
C LYS A 78 -10.94 24.29 15.47
N GLY A 79 -10.77 23.03 15.89
CA GLY A 79 -11.83 22.23 16.49
C GLY A 79 -12.03 22.49 17.98
N VAL A 80 -10.98 22.96 18.68
CA VAL A 80 -11.00 23.22 20.11
C VAL A 80 -10.58 24.66 20.38
N THR A 81 -11.42 25.42 21.07
CA THR A 81 -11.11 26.78 21.50
C THR A 81 -11.24 26.88 23.01
N GLU A 82 -10.25 27.50 23.66
CA GLU A 82 -10.30 27.78 25.08
C GLU A 82 -11.00 29.13 25.31
N VAL A 83 -12.00 29.14 26.20
CA VAL A 83 -12.66 30.35 26.68
C VAL A 83 -12.10 30.66 28.07
N PRO A 84 -11.22 31.68 28.20
CA PRO A 84 -10.45 31.90 29.41
C PRO A 84 -11.24 32.44 30.60
N TYR A 85 -12.44 32.98 30.42
CA TYR A 85 -13.21 33.60 31.49
C TYR A 85 -14.74 33.56 31.24
N PRO A 86 -15.59 33.29 32.24
CA PRO A 86 -15.32 33.14 33.67
C PRO A 86 -15.08 31.66 34.13
N VAL A 87 -15.20 30.67 33.27
CA VAL A 87 -15.31 29.27 33.70
C VAL A 87 -14.16 28.37 33.18
N GLY A 88 -13.25 28.88 32.33
CA GLY A 88 -12.16 28.05 31.78
C GLY A 88 -12.65 26.81 31.02
N ALA A 89 -13.62 26.96 30.12
CA ALA A 89 -14.24 25.88 29.39
C ALA A 89 -13.59 25.67 28.02
N LEU A 90 -13.47 24.40 27.61
CA LEU A 90 -13.13 24.02 26.25
C LEU A 90 -14.41 24.02 25.41
N VAL A 91 -14.45 24.83 24.36
CA VAL A 91 -15.57 24.89 23.42
C VAL A 91 -15.16 24.19 22.12
N PHE A 92 -15.99 23.24 21.70
CA PHE A 92 -15.79 22.51 20.47
C PHE A 92 -16.45 23.24 19.30
N ASN A 93 -15.66 23.53 18.27
CA ASN A 93 -16.14 24.16 17.04
C ASN A 93 -16.51 23.07 16.01
N ALA A 94 -17.80 22.96 15.69
CA ALA A 94 -18.32 21.97 14.77
C ALA A 94 -17.66 22.05 13.37
N VAL A 95 -17.37 23.26 12.86
CA VAL A 95 -16.73 23.48 11.55
C VAL A 95 -15.29 22.98 11.57
N GLY A 96 -14.54 23.21 12.65
CA GLY A 96 -13.17 22.73 12.81
C GLY A 96 -13.11 21.20 12.91
N ILE A 97 -14.04 20.61 13.65
CA ILE A 97 -14.16 19.16 13.80
C ILE A 97 -14.53 18.50 12.46
N ALA A 98 -15.54 19.03 11.76
CA ALA A 98 -15.97 18.51 10.46
C ALA A 98 -14.83 18.60 9.43
N GLY A 99 -14.08 19.69 9.40
CA GLY A 99 -12.92 19.86 8.54
C GLY A 99 -11.81 18.84 8.85
N ALA A 100 -11.49 18.64 10.13
CA ALA A 100 -10.51 17.66 10.55
C ALA A 100 -10.91 16.23 10.19
N LEU A 101 -12.17 15.85 10.42
CA LEU A 101 -12.72 14.54 10.05
C LEU A 101 -12.69 14.33 8.53
N GLY A 102 -13.10 15.34 7.75
CA GLY A 102 -13.07 15.28 6.29
C GLY A 102 -11.66 15.01 5.75
N ILE A 103 -10.66 15.76 6.22
CA ILE A 103 -9.26 15.56 5.82
C ILE A 103 -8.75 14.19 6.29
N GLY A 104 -9.08 13.79 7.51
CA GLY A 104 -8.69 12.48 8.05
C GLY A 104 -9.25 11.32 7.22
N LEU A 105 -10.53 11.35 6.86
CA LEU A 105 -11.14 10.35 5.99
C LEU A 105 -10.51 10.35 4.60
N PHE A 106 -10.30 11.53 4.01
CA PHE A 106 -9.67 11.64 2.69
C PHE A 106 -8.23 11.10 2.68
N SER A 107 -7.53 11.25 3.79
CA SER A 107 -6.19 10.73 3.99
C SER A 107 -6.09 9.20 3.95
N LEU A 108 -7.19 8.47 4.19
CA LEU A 108 -7.23 7.00 4.13
C LEU A 108 -7.36 6.46 2.70
N PHE A 109 -7.80 7.28 1.73
CA PHE A 109 -8.03 6.86 0.35
C PHE A 109 -6.80 6.18 -0.30
N PRO A 110 -5.58 6.73 -0.19
CA PRO A 110 -4.40 6.10 -0.80
C PRO A 110 -4.14 4.68 -0.26
N LEU A 111 -4.36 4.46 1.05
CA LEU A 111 -4.21 3.14 1.68
C LEU A 111 -5.30 2.16 1.21
N LEU A 112 -6.55 2.62 1.08
CA LEU A 112 -7.66 1.79 0.60
C LEU A 112 -7.42 1.33 -0.85
N ILE A 113 -6.99 2.23 -1.73
CA ILE A 113 -6.65 1.90 -3.12
C ILE A 113 -5.51 0.87 -3.15
N MET A 114 -4.48 1.08 -2.35
CA MET A 114 -3.36 0.14 -2.24
C MET A 114 -3.80 -1.25 -1.76
N HIS A 115 -4.70 -1.30 -0.78
CA HIS A 115 -5.22 -2.57 -0.26
C HIS A 115 -5.98 -3.34 -1.34
N GLN A 116 -6.81 -2.67 -2.13
CA GLN A 116 -7.54 -3.30 -3.24
C GLN A 116 -6.60 -3.82 -4.32
N LEU A 117 -5.63 -3.02 -4.75
CA LEU A 117 -4.62 -3.42 -5.74
C LEU A 117 -3.72 -4.58 -5.27
N SER A 118 -3.54 -4.74 -3.96
CA SER A 118 -2.77 -5.85 -3.39
C SER A 118 -3.61 -7.13 -3.26
N SER A 119 -4.93 -7.02 -3.05
CA SER A 119 -5.84 -8.16 -2.96
C SER A 119 -6.00 -8.87 -4.31
N ASP A 120 -6.02 -8.15 -5.41
CA ASP A 120 -6.14 -8.75 -6.76
C ASP A 120 -4.92 -9.60 -7.16
N LYS A 121 -3.75 -9.38 -6.53
CA LYS A 121 -2.56 -10.19 -6.78
C LYS A 121 -2.54 -11.54 -6.05
N THR A 122 -3.46 -11.75 -5.11
CA THR A 122 -3.45 -12.98 -4.27
C THR A 122 -4.31 -14.11 -4.86
N ILE A 123 -4.99 -13.90 -6.00
CA ILE A 123 -5.86 -14.92 -6.64
C ILE A 123 -5.19 -15.59 -7.86
N SER A 124 -3.94 -15.33 -8.15
CA SER A 124 -3.20 -16.25 -9.01
C SER A 124 -2.48 -17.32 -8.15
N ILE A 125 -3.27 -18.19 -7.52
CA ILE A 125 -2.81 -19.52 -7.18
C ILE A 125 -2.69 -20.24 -8.53
N THR A 126 -1.59 -19.99 -9.22
CA THR A 126 -1.06 -21.04 -10.09
C THR A 126 -0.59 -22.10 -9.11
N PRO A 127 -1.19 -23.29 -9.05
CA PRO A 127 -0.58 -24.40 -8.33
C PRO A 127 0.80 -24.51 -8.99
N VAL A 128 1.85 -24.20 -8.23
CA VAL A 128 3.20 -24.66 -8.59
C VAL A 128 3.10 -26.16 -8.50
N ILE A 129 2.72 -26.79 -9.61
CA ILE A 129 2.92 -28.22 -9.81
C ILE A 129 4.44 -28.35 -9.80
N ASN A 130 4.96 -28.75 -8.66
CA ASN A 130 6.35 -29.15 -8.53
C ASN A 130 6.51 -30.28 -9.52
N GLU A 131 7.26 -30.10 -10.58
CA GLU A 131 7.55 -31.08 -11.62
C GLU A 131 8.17 -32.38 -11.01
N ASN A 132 8.59 -32.30 -9.74
CA ASN A 132 9.09 -33.46 -8.97
C ASN A 132 7.99 -34.23 -8.23
N ASP A 133 6.73 -33.76 -8.19
CA ASP A 133 5.61 -34.46 -7.55
C ASP A 133 4.66 -35.15 -8.56
N ILE A 134 5.01 -35.13 -9.85
CA ILE A 134 4.33 -35.94 -10.84
C ILE A 134 4.82 -37.37 -10.60
N PRO A 135 3.96 -38.31 -10.13
CA PRO A 135 4.33 -39.72 -10.12
C PRO A 135 4.78 -40.08 -11.54
N PRO A 136 5.88 -40.81 -11.72
CA PRO A 136 6.33 -41.18 -13.05
C PRO A 136 5.14 -41.78 -13.78
N GLU A 137 4.72 -41.12 -14.86
CA GLU A 137 3.69 -41.64 -15.75
C GLU A 137 4.08 -43.07 -16.08
N PRO A 138 3.21 -44.06 -15.88
CA PRO A 138 3.57 -45.44 -16.22
C PRO A 138 3.97 -45.42 -17.70
N GLN A 139 5.26 -45.60 -17.95
CA GLN A 139 5.78 -45.74 -19.31
C GLN A 139 5.12 -46.99 -19.87
N LEU A 140 3.98 -46.83 -20.51
CA LEU A 140 3.45 -47.83 -21.40
C LEU A 140 4.53 -48.06 -22.48
N LYS A 141 5.28 -49.13 -22.32
CA LYS A 141 6.18 -49.58 -23.36
C LYS A 141 5.33 -49.74 -24.60
N SER A 142 5.69 -49.05 -25.66
CA SER A 142 4.99 -49.14 -26.95
C SER A 142 4.96 -50.55 -27.56
N ASP A 143 5.61 -51.50 -26.93
CA ASP A 143 5.69 -52.90 -27.36
C ASP A 143 4.58 -53.79 -26.75
N ASP A 144 3.77 -53.25 -25.81
CA ASP A 144 2.67 -54.01 -25.18
C ASP A 144 1.33 -53.88 -25.96
N TRP A 145 1.32 -53.20 -27.10
CA TRP A 145 0.16 -53.17 -27.97
C TRP A 145 0.24 -54.30 -28.99
N GLU A 146 -0.26 -55.46 -28.61
CA GLU A 146 -0.50 -56.54 -29.59
C GLU A 146 -1.67 -56.09 -30.48
N PHE A 147 -1.44 -56.05 -31.78
CA PHE A 147 -2.50 -55.83 -32.74
C PHE A 147 -3.45 -57.02 -32.68
N ALA A 148 -4.77 -56.72 -32.56
CA ALA A 148 -5.79 -57.73 -32.59
C ALA A 148 -5.65 -58.60 -33.84
N THR A 149 -5.68 -59.90 -33.65
CA THR A 149 -5.61 -60.86 -34.76
C THR A 149 -6.92 -60.85 -35.57
N GLU A 150 -6.85 -61.25 -36.84
CA GLU A 150 -8.03 -61.29 -37.69
C GLU A 150 -9.16 -62.14 -37.10
N GLU A 151 -8.85 -63.19 -36.35
CA GLU A 151 -9.80 -64.04 -35.66
C GLU A 151 -10.52 -63.32 -34.50
N GLU A 152 -9.80 -62.47 -33.77
CA GLU A 152 -10.38 -61.63 -32.69
C GLU A 152 -11.30 -60.57 -33.24
N LEU A 153 -10.96 -59.99 -34.38
CA LEU A 153 -11.78 -59.02 -35.07
C LEU A 153 -13.11 -59.60 -35.58
N GLU A 154 -13.07 -60.87 -36.08
CA GLU A 154 -14.27 -61.53 -36.57
C GLU A 154 -15.14 -62.07 -35.43
N SER A 155 -14.57 -62.52 -34.33
CA SER A 155 -15.29 -63.11 -33.19
C SER A 155 -15.89 -62.07 -32.25
N GLY A 156 -15.39 -60.83 -32.26
CA GLY A 156 -15.78 -59.77 -31.35
C GLY A 156 -15.43 -60.00 -29.88
N LYS A 157 -14.58 -60.98 -29.59
CA LYS A 157 -14.10 -61.29 -28.24
C LYS A 157 -12.63 -60.89 -28.13
N PHE A 158 -12.37 -59.85 -27.36
CA PHE A 158 -11.03 -59.37 -27.07
C PHE A 158 -10.61 -59.91 -25.70
N GLU A 159 -9.51 -60.67 -25.61
CA GLU A 159 -8.89 -61.01 -24.35
C GLU A 159 -7.94 -59.89 -23.95
N ILE A 160 -8.18 -59.31 -22.75
CA ILE A 160 -7.29 -58.32 -22.16
C ILE A 160 -6.25 -59.10 -21.32
N GLY A 161 -5.04 -59.17 -21.84
CA GLY A 161 -3.90 -59.75 -21.15
C GLY A 161 -3.38 -58.84 -19.99
#